data_f48e6f0d841138086a02ced56c4a5138
#
_entry.id   f48e6f0d841138086a02ced56c4a5138
#
_cell.length_a   1.000
_cell.length_b   1.000
_cell.length_c   1.000
_cell.angle_alpha   90.00
_cell.angle_beta   90.00
_cell.angle_gamma   90.00
#
_symmetry.space_group_name_H-M   'P 1'
#
loop_
_entity.id
_entity.type
_entity.pdbx_description
1 polymer ?
#
loop_
_entity_poly.entity_id
_entity_poly.type
_entity_poly.pdbx_seq_one_letter_code
_entity_poly.pdbx_strand_id
1 'polypeptide(L)'
;MDDVVIIGGGIIGTATAYFLSKEGRKVKVIERDPTYKIASFPLSLGGFRRQFFQKENILLGKFAKEFIFNLPKNLKTKKNPNPTASMVPNGYLLM
;
A
#
# COMPACT_ATOMS: atom_id res chain seq x y z
N MET A 1 -5.27 -15.27 -20.44
CA MET A 1 -5.05 -13.87 -20.87
C MET A 1 -5.19 -12.95 -19.65
N ASP A 2 -4.26 -12.02 -19.47
CA ASP A 2 -4.34 -11.06 -18.38
C ASP A 2 -5.29 -9.94 -18.76
N ASP A 3 -6.18 -9.55 -17.85
CA ASP A 3 -7.08 -8.41 -18.06
C ASP A 3 -6.34 -7.07 -17.92
N VAL A 4 -5.34 -7.03 -17.03
CA VAL A 4 -4.59 -5.82 -16.70
C VAL A 4 -3.11 -6.16 -16.57
N VAL A 5 -2.27 -5.33 -17.16
CA VAL A 5 -0.82 -5.41 -17.00
C VAL A 5 -0.36 -4.14 -16.30
N ILE A 6 0.38 -4.30 -15.21
CA ILE A 6 0.90 -3.17 -14.42
C ILE A 6 2.41 -3.12 -14.61
N ILE A 7 2.90 -1.95 -15.04
CA ILE A 7 4.33 -1.72 -15.19
C ILE A 7 4.83 -1.05 -13.91
N GLY A 8 5.65 -1.77 -13.18
CA GLY A 8 6.18 -1.33 -11.90
C GLY A 8 5.54 -2.03 -10.73
N GLY A 9 6.35 -2.75 -9.95
CA GLY A 9 5.93 -3.50 -8.77
C GLY A 9 6.26 -2.78 -7.46
N GLY A 10 6.26 -1.44 -7.47
CA GLY A 10 6.40 -0.66 -6.25
C GLY A 10 5.12 -0.67 -5.43
N ILE A 11 5.03 0.24 -4.45
CA ILE A 11 3.88 0.24 -3.54
C ILE A 11 2.56 0.53 -4.26
N ILE A 12 2.56 1.47 -5.20
CA ILE A 12 1.34 1.80 -5.94
C ILE A 12 0.94 0.66 -6.86
N GLY A 13 1.90 0.09 -7.61
CA GLY A 13 1.61 -1.01 -8.54
C GLY A 13 1.13 -2.26 -7.82
N THR A 14 1.76 -2.64 -6.73
CA THR A 14 1.36 -3.83 -5.98
C THR A 14 0.02 -3.64 -5.28
N ALA A 15 -0.25 -2.44 -4.73
CA ALA A 15 -1.55 -2.15 -4.13
C ALA A 15 -2.66 -2.19 -5.19
N THR A 16 -2.41 -1.61 -6.37
CA THR A 16 -3.36 -1.65 -7.48
C THR A 16 -3.65 -3.10 -7.89
N ALA A 17 -2.60 -3.94 -8.00
CA ALA A 17 -2.76 -5.34 -8.33
C ALA A 17 -3.61 -6.08 -7.28
N TYR A 18 -3.36 -5.78 -6.00
CA TYR A 18 -4.10 -6.40 -4.92
C TYR A 18 -5.59 -6.12 -5.02
N PHE A 19 -5.98 -4.84 -5.17
CA PHE A 19 -7.39 -4.47 -5.21
C PHE A 19 -8.08 -4.94 -6.49
N LEU A 20 -7.39 -4.93 -7.63
CA LEU A 20 -7.95 -5.46 -8.87
C LEU A 20 -8.15 -6.97 -8.78
N SER A 21 -7.22 -7.67 -8.16
CA SER A 21 -7.34 -9.13 -7.99
C SER A 21 -8.52 -9.48 -7.08
N LYS A 22 -8.78 -8.67 -6.05
CA LYS A 22 -9.95 -8.84 -5.20
C LYS A 22 -11.25 -8.69 -5.97
N GLU A 23 -11.25 -7.87 -7.01
CA GLU A 23 -12.40 -7.67 -7.88
C GLU A 23 -12.51 -8.74 -8.99
N GLY A 24 -11.66 -9.76 -8.94
CA GLY A 24 -11.71 -10.88 -9.89
C GLY A 24 -10.95 -10.65 -11.19
N ARG A 25 -10.16 -9.58 -11.30
CA ARG A 25 -9.36 -9.32 -12.48
C ARG A 25 -8.09 -10.16 -12.48
N LYS A 26 -7.67 -10.59 -13.66
CA LYS A 26 -6.38 -11.24 -13.84
C LYS A 26 -5.33 -10.18 -14.05
N VAL A 27 -4.35 -10.09 -13.14
CA VAL A 27 -3.37 -9.01 -13.13
C VAL A 27 -1.97 -9.59 -13.29
N LYS A 28 -1.19 -8.95 -14.16
CA LYS A 28 0.23 -9.25 -14.30
C LYS A 28 1.02 -8.00 -13.95
N VAL A 29 2.00 -8.14 -13.04
CA VAL A 29 2.89 -7.04 -12.64
C VAL A 29 4.26 -7.30 -13.20
N ILE A 30 4.84 -6.29 -13.87
CA ILE A 30 6.18 -6.36 -14.45
C ILE A 30 7.07 -5.40 -13.69
N GLU A 31 8.10 -5.92 -13.02
CA GLU A 31 9.05 -5.12 -12.26
C GLU A 31 10.47 -5.35 -12.84
N ARG A 32 11.17 -4.25 -13.14
CA ARG A 32 12.51 -4.32 -13.73
C ARG A 32 13.59 -4.66 -12.73
N ASP A 33 13.38 -4.40 -11.44
CA ASP A 33 14.40 -4.61 -10.41
C ASP A 33 13.76 -5.22 -9.15
N PRO A 34 13.80 -6.55 -9.00
CA PRO A 34 13.21 -7.20 -7.83
C PRO A 34 13.92 -6.87 -6.51
N THR A 35 15.10 -6.23 -6.55
CA THR A 35 15.78 -5.78 -5.33
C THR A 35 15.26 -4.44 -4.82
N TYR A 36 14.57 -3.68 -5.67
CA TYR A 36 13.98 -2.36 -5.33
C TYR A 36 15.00 -1.34 -4.82
N LYS A 37 16.27 -1.43 -5.25
CA LYS A 37 17.34 -0.52 -4.77
C LYS A 37 17.06 0.95 -5.04
N ILE A 38 16.42 1.25 -6.18
CA ILE A 38 16.14 2.63 -6.58
C ILE A 38 14.66 2.98 -6.54
N ALA A 39 13.83 2.10 -6.01
CA ALA A 39 12.41 2.37 -5.87
C ALA A 39 12.17 3.49 -4.85
N SER A 40 11.15 4.31 -5.10
CA SER A 40 10.88 5.49 -4.27
C SER A 40 10.48 5.15 -2.84
N PHE A 41 9.67 4.11 -2.67
CA PHE A 41 9.10 3.80 -1.35
C PHE A 41 10.17 3.40 -0.32
N PRO A 42 11.12 2.48 -0.62
CA PRO A 42 12.16 2.15 0.36
C PRO A 42 13.08 3.32 0.70
N LEU A 43 13.18 4.32 -0.20
CA LEU A 43 14.03 5.49 0.01
C LEU A 43 13.29 6.64 0.71
N SER A 44 12.00 6.47 1.00
CA SER A 44 11.19 7.51 1.63
C SER A 44 11.29 7.45 3.16
N LEU A 45 10.79 8.52 3.82
CA LEU A 45 10.68 8.55 5.27
C LEU A 45 9.55 7.66 5.80
N GLY A 46 8.65 7.24 4.92
CA GLY A 46 7.52 6.40 5.31
C GLY A 46 6.49 7.14 6.16
N GLY A 47 6.44 8.47 6.06
CA GLY A 47 5.47 9.26 6.80
C GLY A 47 4.05 9.06 6.30
N PHE A 48 3.10 9.13 7.22
CA PHE A 48 1.70 8.86 6.96
C PHE A 48 0.84 9.71 7.88
N ARG A 49 -0.20 10.36 7.33
CA ARG A 49 -1.07 11.21 8.14
C ARG A 49 -2.52 11.19 7.65
N ARG A 50 -3.45 11.63 8.52
CA ARG A 50 -4.86 11.82 8.18
C ARG A 50 -5.26 13.28 8.14
N GLN A 51 -4.39 14.19 8.58
CA GLN A 51 -4.69 15.62 8.69
C GLN A 51 -4.46 16.31 7.35
N PHE A 52 -5.54 16.59 6.63
CA PHE A 52 -5.56 17.27 5.35
C PHE A 52 -6.67 18.30 5.34
N PHE A 53 -6.66 19.22 4.38
CA PHE A 53 -7.69 20.23 4.22
C PHE A 53 -8.88 19.75 3.40
N GLN A 54 -8.67 18.85 2.45
CA GLN A 54 -9.73 18.36 1.58
C GLN A 54 -10.33 17.08 2.11
N LYS A 55 -11.67 16.99 2.02
CA LYS A 55 -12.42 15.84 2.51
C LYS A 55 -11.94 14.53 1.91
N GLU A 56 -11.69 14.52 0.60
CA GLU A 56 -11.26 13.32 -0.12
C GLU A 56 -9.93 12.80 0.43
N ASN A 57 -8.99 13.70 0.71
CA ASN A 57 -7.70 13.32 1.28
C ASN A 57 -7.83 12.79 2.70
N ILE A 58 -8.74 13.38 3.49
CA ILE A 58 -9.01 12.91 4.85
C ILE A 58 -9.58 11.48 4.81
N LEU A 59 -10.53 11.22 3.91
CA LEU A 59 -11.15 9.91 3.78
C LEU A 59 -10.15 8.85 3.31
N LEU A 60 -9.29 9.19 2.34
CA LEU A 60 -8.23 8.29 1.89
C LEU A 60 -7.24 7.98 3.00
N GLY A 61 -6.86 8.99 3.78
CA GLY A 61 -5.96 8.80 4.91
C GLY A 61 -6.57 7.90 5.98
N LYS A 62 -7.85 8.07 6.29
CA LYS A 62 -8.55 7.20 7.24
C LYS A 62 -8.58 5.75 6.75
N PHE A 63 -8.92 5.55 5.48
CA PHE A 63 -8.92 4.21 4.89
C PHE A 63 -7.54 3.56 4.98
N ALA A 64 -6.50 4.29 4.58
CA ALA A 64 -5.13 3.78 4.59
C ALA A 64 -4.68 3.42 6.00
N LYS A 65 -5.01 4.24 6.99
CA LYS A 65 -4.67 3.95 8.38
C LYS A 65 -5.30 2.63 8.85
N GLU A 66 -6.59 2.47 8.62
CA GLU A 66 -7.27 1.25 9.02
C GLU A 66 -6.72 0.02 8.30
N PHE A 67 -6.45 0.15 7.00
CA PHE A 67 -5.88 -0.94 6.21
C PHE A 67 -4.52 -1.37 6.75
N ILE A 68 -3.63 -0.40 7.05
CA ILE A 68 -2.28 -0.69 7.52
C ILE A 68 -2.27 -1.29 8.92
N PHE A 69 -3.09 -0.77 9.84
CA PHE A 69 -3.16 -1.31 11.19
C PHE A 69 -3.83 -2.69 11.23
N ASN A 70 -4.57 -3.06 10.19
CA ASN A 70 -5.21 -4.38 10.08
C ASN A 70 -4.54 -5.25 9.02
N LEU A 71 -3.25 -5.08 8.78
CA LEU A 71 -2.52 -5.88 7.78
C LEU A 71 -2.66 -7.39 7.98
N PRO A 72 -2.58 -7.95 9.20
CA PRO A 72 -2.75 -9.39 9.35
C PRO A 72 -4.10 -9.90 8.83
N LYS A 73 -5.15 -9.11 8.99
CA LYS A 73 -6.48 -9.46 8.48
C LYS A 73 -6.56 -9.30 6.97
N ASN A 74 -5.95 -8.23 6.43
CA ASN A 74 -6.09 -7.87 5.02
C ASN A 74 -5.13 -8.63 4.10
N LEU A 75 -3.89 -8.87 4.55
CA LEU A 75 -2.82 -9.40 3.69
C LEU A 75 -2.21 -10.71 4.22
N LYS A 76 -2.89 -11.42 5.09
CA LYS A 76 -2.42 -12.68 5.64
C LYS A 76 -2.20 -13.72 4.54
N THR A 77 -1.05 -14.42 4.60
CA THR A 77 -0.74 -15.53 3.71
C THR A 77 -0.25 -16.72 4.52
N LYS A 78 -0.15 -17.90 3.87
CA LYS A 78 0.39 -19.08 4.53
C LYS A 78 1.85 -18.91 4.95
N LYS A 79 2.65 -18.18 4.16
CA LYS A 79 4.06 -17.91 4.47
C LYS A 79 4.24 -16.81 5.50
N ASN A 80 3.30 -15.85 5.56
CA ASN A 80 3.38 -14.73 6.48
C ASN A 80 1.98 -14.51 7.08
N PRO A 81 1.63 -15.25 8.14
CA PRO A 81 0.29 -15.16 8.73
C PRO A 81 0.04 -13.89 9.53
N ASN A 82 1.09 -13.13 9.83
CA ASN A 82 0.97 -11.93 10.66
C ASN A 82 1.81 -10.76 10.11
N PRO A 83 1.52 -10.28 8.88
CA PRO A 83 2.27 -9.16 8.32
C PRO A 83 2.04 -7.88 9.11
N THR A 84 3.08 -7.05 9.22
CA THR A 84 3.00 -5.78 9.93
C THR A 84 3.86 -4.73 9.24
N ALA A 85 3.44 -3.47 9.32
CA ALA A 85 4.18 -2.35 8.79
C ALA A 85 5.00 -1.62 9.88
N SER A 86 4.98 -2.11 11.13
CA SER A 86 5.66 -1.48 12.27
C SER A 86 5.30 0.01 12.41
N MET A 87 4.03 0.32 12.23
CA MET A 87 3.53 1.70 12.26
C MET A 87 3.51 2.25 13.69
N VAL A 88 4.05 3.47 13.86
CA VAL A 88 4.05 4.15 15.17
C VAL A 88 3.16 5.39 15.08
N PRO A 89 2.03 5.45 15.82
CA PRO A 89 1.10 6.58 15.76
C PRO A 89 1.55 7.73 16.69
N ASN A 90 2.38 8.65 16.14
CA ASN A 90 2.89 9.80 16.90
C ASN A 90 1.99 11.04 16.83
N GLY A 91 1.23 11.18 15.76
CA GLY A 91 0.38 12.34 15.54
C GLY A 91 1.10 13.56 14.98
N TYR A 92 0.34 14.57 14.62
CA TYR A 92 0.83 15.85 14.09
C TYR A 92 0.06 16.99 14.73
N LEU A 93 0.74 18.13 14.95
CA LEU A 93 0.12 19.38 15.39
C LEU A 93 0.17 20.37 14.24
N LEU A 94 -0.99 20.82 13.76
CA LEU A 94 -1.10 21.84 12.71
C LEU A 94 -1.55 23.15 13.36
N MET A 95 -0.79 24.23 13.11
CA MET A 95 -1.09 25.55 13.62
C MET A 95 -1.48 26.52 12.51
#